data_e37c9262d0957c115d9736fcd9757864
#
_entry.id   e37c9262d0957c115d9736fcd9757864
#
_cell.length_a   1.000
_cell.length_b   1.000
_cell.length_c   1.000
_cell.angle_alpha   90.00
_cell.angle_beta   90.00
_cell.angle_gamma   90.00
#
_symmetry.space_group_name_H-M   'P 1'
#
loop_
_entity.id
_entity.type
_entity.pdbx_description
1 polymer ?
#
loop_
_entity_poly.entity_id
_entity_poly.type
_entity_poly.pdbx_seq_one_letter_code
_entity_poly.pdbx_strand_id
1 'polypeptide(L)'
;MKTDRHKYNNDTYYVGIDAGSVSLNAVVIDSKKELVFESDYKRHFGRLNQELYALVEMLFSRFGESDIRAIGFTGVHGQALSETLGVLYEFETISQVLGVLAVLPNVKTIISMGGQDSSLFQIKHGANGWELGHFNTNGPCASGTGSFIDQQAERLATAMYEKSKNISQDQIDRVLGDFIQLGLKSDNPASVACRCTVFTKSDMIHLQNKGERLEDIIYGLH
;
A
#
# COMPACT_ATOMS: atom_id res chain seq x y z
N MET A 1 -10.93 -7.74 -32.97
CA MET A 1 -11.41 -8.43 -31.77
C MET A 1 -11.01 -9.90 -31.88
N LYS A 2 -9.85 -10.28 -31.39
CA LYS A 2 -9.44 -11.70 -31.30
C LYS A 2 -9.63 -12.10 -29.86
N THR A 3 -10.64 -12.89 -29.60
CA THR A 3 -10.86 -13.59 -28.36
C THR A 3 -9.83 -14.70 -28.29
N ASP A 4 -8.72 -14.49 -27.60
CA ASP A 4 -7.84 -15.57 -27.19
C ASP A 4 -8.58 -16.43 -26.15
N ARG A 5 -9.20 -17.49 -26.64
CA ARG A 5 -9.66 -18.59 -25.80
C ARG A 5 -8.41 -19.29 -25.29
N HIS A 6 -7.98 -18.97 -24.08
CA HIS A 6 -7.01 -19.78 -23.39
C HIS A 6 -7.55 -21.20 -23.25
N LYS A 7 -6.79 -22.15 -23.76
CA LYS A 7 -6.96 -23.60 -23.58
C LYS A 7 -7.14 -23.87 -22.09
N TYR A 8 -8.14 -24.65 -21.75
CA TYR A 8 -8.33 -25.24 -20.44
C TYR A 8 -7.09 -26.08 -20.07
N ASN A 9 -6.12 -25.44 -19.44
CA ASN A 9 -5.19 -26.11 -18.56
C ASN A 9 -5.94 -26.25 -17.23
N ASN A 10 -5.81 -27.40 -16.58
CA ASN A 10 -6.31 -27.63 -15.20
C ASN A 10 -5.48 -26.81 -14.18
N ASP A 11 -5.28 -25.53 -14.44
CA ASP A 11 -4.52 -24.66 -13.57
C ASP A 11 -5.42 -24.24 -12.39
N THR A 12 -4.99 -24.56 -11.21
CA THR A 12 -5.66 -24.17 -9.97
C THR A 12 -5.00 -22.91 -9.44
N TYR A 13 -5.80 -21.89 -9.11
CA TYR A 13 -5.33 -20.60 -8.65
C TYR A 13 -5.68 -20.33 -7.19
N TYR A 14 -4.85 -19.56 -6.54
CA TYR A 14 -5.03 -19.07 -5.18
C TYR A 14 -4.87 -17.56 -5.19
N VAL A 15 -5.82 -16.86 -4.60
CA VAL A 15 -5.88 -15.40 -4.58
C VAL A 15 -5.56 -14.90 -3.17
N GLY A 16 -4.61 -13.99 -3.07
CA GLY A 16 -4.35 -13.21 -1.85
C GLY A 16 -4.80 -11.78 -2.05
N ILE A 17 -5.56 -11.22 -1.11
CA ILE A 17 -6.04 -9.84 -1.14
C ILE A 17 -5.60 -9.12 0.13
N ASP A 18 -4.83 -8.05 -0.03
CA ASP A 18 -4.52 -7.11 1.04
C ASP A 18 -5.54 -5.98 1.03
N ALA A 19 -6.42 -5.98 2.04
CA ALA A 19 -7.42 -4.95 2.27
C ALA A 19 -6.93 -3.98 3.34
N GLY A 20 -6.01 -3.11 2.95
CA GLY A 20 -5.36 -2.13 3.82
C GLY A 20 -6.27 -0.95 4.17
N SER A 21 -5.77 -0.03 5.01
CA SER A 21 -6.48 1.20 5.40
C SER A 21 -6.63 2.21 4.26
N VAL A 22 -5.75 2.17 3.28
CA VAL A 22 -5.66 3.14 2.17
C VAL A 22 -5.86 2.48 0.82
N SER A 23 -5.30 1.29 0.63
CA SER A 23 -5.25 0.60 -0.66
C SER A 23 -5.81 -0.82 -0.58
N LEU A 24 -6.17 -1.32 -1.76
CA LEU A 24 -6.60 -2.69 -2.00
C LEU A 24 -5.67 -3.27 -3.07
N ASN A 25 -5.00 -4.38 -2.75
CA ASN A 25 -4.06 -5.02 -3.64
C ASN A 25 -4.36 -6.52 -3.71
N ALA A 26 -4.07 -7.15 -4.84
CA ALA A 26 -4.26 -8.59 -5.00
C ALA A 26 -3.10 -9.24 -5.73
N VAL A 27 -2.83 -10.48 -5.36
CA VAL A 27 -1.92 -11.37 -6.06
C VAL A 27 -2.62 -12.69 -6.36
N VAL A 28 -2.22 -13.32 -7.45
CA VAL A 28 -2.66 -14.69 -7.77
C VAL A 28 -1.45 -15.56 -8.00
N ILE A 29 -1.44 -16.70 -7.36
CA ILE A 29 -0.43 -17.74 -7.57
C ILE A 29 -1.09 -19.00 -8.13
N ASP A 30 -0.33 -19.77 -8.91
CA ASP A 30 -0.77 -21.08 -9.41
C ASP A 30 -0.50 -22.22 -8.41
N SER A 31 -0.82 -23.45 -8.80
CA SER A 31 -0.59 -24.66 -8.00
C SER A 31 0.89 -24.95 -7.74
N LYS A 32 1.80 -24.36 -8.48
CA LYS A 32 3.26 -24.45 -8.27
C LYS A 32 3.78 -23.34 -7.37
N LYS A 33 2.89 -22.46 -6.88
CA LYS A 33 3.21 -21.25 -6.11
C LYS A 33 3.96 -20.18 -6.92
N GLU A 34 3.84 -20.21 -8.24
CA GLU A 34 4.39 -19.18 -9.10
C GLU A 34 3.41 -18.00 -9.17
N LEU A 35 3.94 -16.77 -9.08
CA LEU A 35 3.15 -15.56 -9.21
C LEU A 35 2.69 -15.40 -10.66
N VAL A 36 1.39 -15.46 -10.90
CA VAL A 36 0.78 -15.34 -12.24
C VAL A 36 0.06 -14.02 -12.46
N PHE A 37 -0.22 -13.30 -11.41
CA PHE A 37 -0.83 -11.96 -11.46
C PHE A 37 -0.52 -11.16 -10.20
N GLU A 38 -0.30 -9.88 -10.40
CA GLU A 38 -0.24 -8.85 -9.38
C GLU A 38 -1.10 -7.67 -9.85
N SER A 39 -1.95 -7.16 -8.98
CA SER A 39 -2.75 -5.97 -9.28
C SER A 39 -1.89 -4.71 -9.23
N ASP A 40 -2.26 -3.71 -9.99
CA ASP A 40 -1.74 -2.36 -9.77
C ASP A 40 -2.10 -1.86 -8.37
N TYR A 41 -1.25 -1.01 -7.79
CA TYR A 41 -1.55 -0.33 -6.54
C TYR A 41 -2.80 0.54 -6.70
N LYS A 42 -3.85 0.22 -5.94
CA LYS A 42 -5.13 0.91 -6.06
C LYS A 42 -5.61 1.44 -4.71
N ARG A 43 -5.78 2.76 -4.63
CA ARG A 43 -6.36 3.41 -3.47
C ARG A 43 -7.89 3.32 -3.52
N HIS A 44 -8.51 2.94 -2.42
CA HIS A 44 -9.98 2.78 -2.36
C HIS A 44 -10.72 4.04 -1.92
N PHE A 45 -10.06 5.07 -1.36
CA PHE A 45 -10.65 6.35 -0.96
C PHE A 45 -11.94 6.19 -0.13
N GLY A 46 -11.97 5.23 0.81
CA GLY A 46 -13.14 4.89 1.60
C GLY A 46 -14.22 4.05 0.90
N ARG A 47 -14.05 3.73 -0.40
CA ARG A 47 -14.99 2.93 -1.19
C ARG A 47 -14.58 1.45 -1.28
N LEU A 48 -14.05 0.91 -0.17
CA LEU A 48 -13.44 -0.42 -0.13
C LEU A 48 -14.34 -1.51 -0.76
N ASN A 49 -15.62 -1.58 -0.37
CA ASN A 49 -16.53 -2.62 -0.87
C ASN A 49 -16.75 -2.54 -2.38
N GLN A 50 -16.86 -1.33 -2.93
CA GLN A 50 -17.02 -1.13 -4.37
C GLN A 50 -15.77 -1.55 -5.14
N GLU A 51 -14.59 -1.18 -4.64
CA GLU A 51 -13.32 -1.52 -5.26
C GLU A 51 -13.02 -3.02 -5.13
N LEU A 52 -13.36 -3.63 -4.00
CA LEU A 52 -13.25 -5.08 -3.80
C LEU A 52 -14.15 -5.85 -4.77
N TYR A 53 -15.40 -5.42 -4.94
CA TYR A 53 -16.31 -6.06 -5.89
C TYR A 53 -15.75 -6.03 -7.32
N ALA A 54 -15.30 -4.86 -7.78
CA ALA A 54 -14.70 -4.70 -9.08
C ALA A 54 -13.42 -5.55 -9.27
N LEU A 55 -12.59 -5.65 -8.21
CA LEU A 55 -11.40 -6.49 -8.21
C LEU A 55 -11.75 -7.97 -8.35
N VAL A 56 -12.70 -8.47 -7.55
CA VAL A 56 -13.11 -9.88 -7.57
C VAL A 56 -13.77 -10.23 -8.91
N GLU A 57 -14.62 -9.38 -9.45
CA GLU A 57 -15.19 -9.59 -10.80
C GLU A 57 -14.11 -9.69 -11.88
N MET A 58 -13.12 -8.81 -11.83
CA MET A 58 -11.99 -8.85 -12.76
C MET A 58 -11.21 -10.16 -12.62
N LEU A 59 -10.94 -10.62 -11.38
CA LEU A 59 -10.22 -11.86 -11.12
C LEU A 59 -11.01 -13.08 -11.62
N PHE A 60 -12.31 -13.15 -11.37
CA PHE A 60 -13.16 -14.24 -11.86
C PHE A 60 -13.26 -14.25 -13.38
N SER A 61 -13.36 -13.07 -14.01
CA SER A 61 -13.34 -12.96 -15.47
C SER A 61 -12.03 -13.42 -16.09
N ARG A 62 -10.91 -13.18 -15.42
CA ARG A 62 -9.58 -13.48 -15.94
C ARG A 62 -9.14 -14.93 -15.74
N PHE A 63 -9.41 -15.49 -14.56
CA PHE A 63 -8.90 -16.81 -14.15
C PHE A 63 -9.95 -17.90 -14.17
N GLY A 64 -11.25 -17.54 -14.24
CA GLY A 64 -12.36 -18.45 -14.07
C GLY A 64 -12.70 -18.71 -12.61
N GLU A 65 -13.95 -18.51 -12.21
CA GLU A 65 -14.40 -18.72 -10.83
C GLU A 65 -14.15 -20.15 -10.35
N SER A 66 -14.39 -21.15 -11.22
CA SER A 66 -14.20 -22.58 -10.93
C SER A 66 -12.74 -22.98 -10.71
N ASP A 67 -11.81 -22.22 -11.27
CA ASP A 67 -10.37 -22.51 -11.23
C ASP A 67 -9.67 -21.82 -10.03
N ILE A 68 -10.35 -20.88 -9.37
CA ILE A 68 -9.90 -20.27 -8.12
C ILE A 68 -10.29 -21.18 -6.96
N ARG A 69 -9.28 -21.82 -6.36
CA ARG A 69 -9.45 -22.80 -5.29
C ARG A 69 -9.68 -22.15 -3.93
N ALA A 70 -9.03 -21.04 -3.66
CA ALA A 70 -9.15 -20.32 -2.40
C ALA A 70 -8.85 -18.83 -2.57
N ILE A 71 -9.51 -18.04 -1.74
CA ILE A 71 -9.25 -16.61 -1.56
C ILE A 71 -8.86 -16.39 -0.10
N GLY A 72 -7.78 -15.68 0.13
CA GLY A 72 -7.34 -15.27 1.46
C GLY A 72 -7.21 -13.76 1.56
N PHE A 73 -7.59 -13.22 2.70
CA PHE A 73 -7.47 -11.80 3.01
C PHE A 73 -6.38 -11.55 4.05
N THR A 74 -5.77 -10.38 3.95
CA THR A 74 -4.95 -9.75 4.97
C THR A 74 -5.24 -8.24 5.03
N GLY A 75 -4.52 -7.52 5.88
CA GLY A 75 -4.72 -6.08 6.06
C GLY A 75 -5.79 -5.76 7.09
N VAL A 76 -5.90 -4.46 7.44
CA VAL A 76 -6.75 -3.97 8.54
C VAL A 76 -8.24 -4.28 8.36
N HIS A 77 -8.72 -4.33 7.11
CA HIS A 77 -10.11 -4.70 6.80
C HIS A 77 -10.27 -6.18 6.46
N GLY A 78 -9.16 -6.91 6.31
CA GLY A 78 -9.15 -8.29 5.82
C GLY A 78 -9.92 -9.26 6.71
N GLN A 79 -9.81 -9.13 8.04
CA GLN A 79 -10.50 -10.01 8.97
C GLN A 79 -12.04 -9.90 8.83
N ALA A 80 -12.58 -8.69 8.88
CA ALA A 80 -14.03 -8.48 8.77
C ALA A 80 -14.59 -8.94 7.41
N LEU A 81 -13.82 -8.72 6.34
CA LEU A 81 -14.19 -9.18 5.00
C LEU A 81 -14.16 -10.71 4.90
N SER A 82 -13.12 -11.36 5.43
CA SER A 82 -13.00 -12.80 5.41
C SER A 82 -14.11 -13.49 6.19
N GLU A 83 -14.46 -12.99 7.37
CA GLU A 83 -15.59 -13.48 8.17
C GLU A 83 -16.92 -13.32 7.44
N THR A 84 -17.15 -12.19 6.77
CA THR A 84 -18.37 -11.93 6.01
C THR A 84 -18.51 -12.84 4.79
N LEU A 85 -17.39 -13.11 4.10
CA LEU A 85 -17.38 -13.90 2.86
C LEU A 85 -17.13 -15.39 3.09
N GLY A 86 -16.80 -15.80 4.31
CA GLY A 86 -16.50 -17.21 4.64
C GLY A 86 -15.21 -17.73 4.01
N VAL A 87 -14.19 -16.85 3.86
CA VAL A 87 -12.90 -17.16 3.24
C VAL A 87 -11.75 -17.06 4.24
N LEU A 88 -10.52 -17.33 3.82
CA LEU A 88 -9.34 -17.35 4.69
C LEU A 88 -8.92 -15.94 5.11
N TYR A 89 -8.36 -15.84 6.31
CA TYR A 89 -7.68 -14.66 6.82
C TYR A 89 -6.29 -15.02 7.36
N GLU A 90 -5.31 -14.18 7.08
CA GLU A 90 -3.99 -14.27 7.70
C GLU A 90 -3.56 -12.88 8.21
N PHE A 91 -2.88 -12.87 9.34
CA PHE A 91 -2.36 -11.64 9.93
C PHE A 91 -1.39 -10.94 8.97
N GLU A 92 -1.51 -9.63 8.87
CA GLU A 92 -0.69 -8.80 7.99
C GLU A 92 0.81 -8.99 8.24
N THR A 93 1.22 -9.06 9.51
CA THR A 93 2.61 -9.32 9.89
C THR A 93 3.17 -10.63 9.35
N ILE A 94 2.37 -11.69 9.36
CA ILE A 94 2.74 -13.01 8.83
C ILE A 94 2.75 -12.98 7.31
N SER A 95 1.72 -12.40 6.70
CA SER A 95 1.60 -12.27 5.24
C SER A 95 2.77 -11.48 4.65
N GLN A 96 3.19 -10.37 5.29
CA GLN A 96 4.35 -9.59 4.87
C GLN A 96 5.65 -10.40 4.91
N VAL A 97 5.91 -11.10 6.00
CA VAL A 97 7.12 -11.93 6.13
C VAL A 97 7.13 -13.06 5.10
N LEU A 98 6.00 -13.78 4.95
CA LEU A 98 5.90 -14.87 3.97
C LEU A 98 6.05 -14.38 2.54
N GLY A 99 5.42 -13.26 2.19
CA GLY A 99 5.53 -12.65 0.88
C GLY A 99 6.97 -12.26 0.53
N VAL A 100 7.67 -11.60 1.47
CA VAL A 100 9.06 -11.21 1.25
C VAL A 100 9.98 -12.44 1.14
N LEU A 101 9.78 -13.45 1.98
CA LEU A 101 10.59 -14.69 1.93
C LEU A 101 10.35 -15.50 0.64
N ALA A 102 9.17 -15.40 0.05
CA ALA A 102 8.89 -16.03 -1.24
C ALA A 102 9.73 -15.42 -2.38
N VAL A 103 10.03 -14.12 -2.30
CA VAL A 103 10.82 -13.38 -3.30
C VAL A 103 12.31 -13.33 -2.93
N LEU A 104 12.61 -13.15 -1.65
CA LEU A 104 13.95 -13.01 -1.09
C LEU A 104 14.18 -14.03 0.05
N PRO A 105 14.44 -15.31 -0.28
CA PRO A 105 14.48 -16.38 0.73
C PRO A 105 15.50 -16.21 1.86
N ASN A 106 16.56 -15.41 1.62
CA ASN A 106 17.65 -15.20 2.57
C ASN A 106 17.60 -13.83 3.26
N VAL A 107 16.47 -13.11 3.17
CA VAL A 107 16.32 -11.81 3.83
C VAL A 107 16.49 -11.94 5.35
N LYS A 108 17.18 -11.00 5.97
CA LYS A 108 17.43 -10.96 7.43
C LYS A 108 16.66 -9.84 8.11
N THR A 109 16.36 -8.78 7.38
CA THR A 109 15.66 -7.62 7.92
C THR A 109 14.65 -7.12 6.89
N ILE A 110 13.42 -6.90 7.34
CA ILE A 110 12.36 -6.31 6.54
C ILE A 110 11.94 -5.02 7.24
N ILE A 111 11.89 -3.93 6.50
CA ILE A 111 11.27 -2.68 6.93
C ILE A 111 10.06 -2.47 6.02
N SER A 112 8.88 -2.51 6.62
CA SER A 112 7.62 -2.24 5.93
C SER A 112 7.14 -0.84 6.30
N MET A 113 6.81 -0.03 5.31
CA MET A 113 6.21 1.30 5.49
C MET A 113 4.85 1.30 4.84
N GLY A 114 3.81 1.25 5.66
CA GLY A 114 2.42 1.25 5.23
C GLY A 114 1.78 2.62 5.17
N GLY A 115 0.46 2.64 5.00
CA GLY A 115 -0.35 3.86 5.01
C GLY A 115 -0.44 4.49 6.40
N GLN A 116 -0.48 3.70 7.46
CA GLN A 116 -0.63 4.16 8.84
C GLN A 116 0.49 3.70 9.76
N ASP A 117 1.09 2.55 9.48
CA ASP A 117 2.08 1.92 10.35
C ASP A 117 3.38 1.63 9.60
N SER A 118 4.47 1.59 10.36
CA SER A 118 5.77 1.11 9.90
C SER A 118 6.24 -0.01 10.82
N SER A 119 6.79 -1.06 10.24
CA SER A 119 7.20 -2.26 10.97
C SER A 119 8.61 -2.69 10.61
N LEU A 120 9.34 -3.17 11.62
CA LEU A 120 10.65 -3.79 11.48
C LEU A 120 10.56 -5.26 11.85
N PHE A 121 10.99 -6.13 10.97
CA PHE A 121 11.09 -7.56 11.23
C PHE A 121 12.55 -8.00 11.09
N GLN A 122 13.05 -8.74 12.06
CA GLN A 122 14.33 -9.44 11.95
C GLN A 122 14.08 -10.93 11.79
N ILE A 123 14.60 -11.49 10.72
CA ILE A 123 14.42 -12.91 10.36
C ILE A 123 15.70 -13.66 10.69
N LYS A 124 15.58 -14.73 11.45
CA LYS A 124 16.66 -15.67 11.72
C LYS A 124 16.45 -16.92 10.88
N HIS A 125 17.52 -17.36 10.25
CA HIS A 125 17.54 -18.60 9.46
C HIS A 125 18.26 -19.68 10.24
N GLY A 126 17.68 -20.86 10.34
CA GLY A 126 18.22 -22.03 11.03
C GLY A 126 18.02 -23.32 10.25
N ALA A 127 18.45 -24.44 10.82
CA ALA A 127 18.36 -25.76 10.17
C ALA A 127 16.91 -26.19 9.88
N ASN A 128 15.95 -25.69 10.66
CA ASN A 128 14.52 -26.04 10.54
C ASN A 128 13.70 -25.00 9.75
N GLY A 129 14.35 -24.06 9.04
CA GLY A 129 13.71 -22.99 8.31
C GLY A 129 13.99 -21.61 8.93
N TRP A 130 13.03 -20.71 8.85
CA TRP A 130 13.14 -19.36 9.41
C TRP A 130 12.27 -19.17 10.65
N GLU A 131 12.65 -18.22 11.48
CA GLU A 131 11.87 -17.75 12.62
C GLU A 131 11.88 -16.23 12.69
N LEU A 132 10.82 -15.64 13.25
CA LEU A 132 10.77 -14.22 13.56
C LEU A 132 11.60 -13.96 14.83
N GLY A 133 12.76 -13.31 14.66
CA GLY A 133 13.68 -13.04 15.76
C GLY A 133 13.30 -11.82 16.59
N HIS A 134 12.94 -10.73 15.92
CA HIS A 134 12.49 -9.49 16.54
C HIS A 134 11.44 -8.82 15.67
N PHE A 135 10.45 -8.23 16.31
CA PHE A 135 9.40 -7.46 15.67
C PHE A 135 9.18 -6.16 16.45
N ASN A 136 9.08 -5.05 15.74
CA ASN A 136 8.76 -3.75 16.31
C ASN A 136 7.91 -2.95 15.34
N THR A 137 7.03 -2.12 15.88
CA THR A 137 6.22 -1.18 15.11
C THR A 137 6.43 0.24 15.63
N ASN A 138 6.14 1.23 14.80
CA ASN A 138 6.09 2.61 15.23
C ASN A 138 5.00 2.80 16.30
N GLY A 139 5.23 3.76 17.21
CA GLY A 139 4.18 4.19 18.15
C GLY A 139 3.10 5.03 17.45
N PRO A 140 1.91 5.18 18.08
CA PRO A 140 0.78 5.91 17.50
C PRO A 140 1.08 7.35 17.06
N CYS A 141 2.03 8.00 17.73
CA CYS A 141 2.44 9.38 17.42
C CYS A 141 3.60 9.47 16.42
N ALA A 142 4.20 8.35 16.03
CA ALA A 142 5.35 8.29 15.14
C ALA A 142 4.95 7.89 13.71
N SER A 143 3.68 7.91 13.39
CA SER A 143 3.13 7.46 12.12
C SER A 143 3.36 8.47 10.99
N GLY A 144 4.61 8.86 10.75
CA GLY A 144 5.03 9.55 9.52
C GLY A 144 5.00 8.60 8.33
N THR A 145 3.83 8.13 7.98
CA THR A 145 3.59 7.08 7.00
C THR A 145 2.88 7.64 5.76
N GLY A 146 2.56 6.79 4.81
CA GLY A 146 1.96 7.20 3.54
C GLY A 146 0.72 8.06 3.69
N SER A 147 -0.17 7.79 4.65
CA SER A 147 -1.38 8.59 4.85
C SER A 147 -1.11 10.01 5.34
N PHE A 148 -0.01 10.26 6.06
CA PHE A 148 0.40 11.62 6.39
C PHE A 148 0.87 12.38 5.15
N ILE A 149 1.66 11.75 4.29
CA ILE A 149 2.09 12.33 3.01
C ILE A 149 0.87 12.67 2.15
N ASP A 150 -0.10 11.75 2.05
CA ASP A 150 -1.36 11.98 1.35
C ASP A 150 -2.10 13.22 1.87
N GLN A 151 -2.26 13.32 3.19
CA GLN A 151 -2.91 14.48 3.80
C GLN A 151 -2.18 15.81 3.50
N GLN A 152 -0.84 15.76 3.43
CA GLN A 152 -0.09 16.97 3.09
C GLN A 152 -0.23 17.30 1.59
N ALA A 153 -0.22 16.29 0.71
CA ALA A 153 -0.46 16.47 -0.72
C ALA A 153 -1.86 17.08 -0.96
N GLU A 154 -2.91 16.53 -0.35
CA GLU A 154 -4.27 17.06 -0.43
C GLU A 154 -4.36 18.51 0.08
N ARG A 155 -3.72 18.80 1.21
CA ARG A 155 -3.70 20.15 1.78
C ARG A 155 -3.02 21.15 0.86
N LEU A 156 -1.93 20.77 0.24
CA LEU A 156 -1.17 21.62 -0.68
C LEU A 156 -1.78 21.67 -2.07
N ALA A 157 -2.61 20.70 -2.44
CA ALA A 157 -3.34 20.69 -3.71
C ALA A 157 -4.15 21.97 -3.93
N THR A 158 -4.81 22.46 -2.88
CA THR A 158 -5.57 23.72 -2.95
C THR A 158 -4.66 24.90 -3.32
N ALA A 159 -3.43 24.96 -2.81
CA ALA A 159 -2.45 25.97 -3.18
C ALA A 159 -1.85 25.75 -4.57
N MET A 160 -1.69 24.50 -4.99
CA MET A 160 -1.18 24.11 -6.31
C MET A 160 -2.19 24.36 -7.44
N TYR A 161 -3.49 24.21 -7.15
CA TYR A 161 -4.57 24.32 -8.13
C TYR A 161 -5.56 25.46 -7.83
N GLU A 162 -5.07 26.59 -7.36
CA GLU A 162 -5.82 27.76 -6.84
C GLU A 162 -7.06 28.25 -7.64
N LYS A 163 -7.36 27.63 -8.79
CA LYS A 163 -8.43 28.07 -9.71
C LYS A 163 -9.60 27.11 -9.88
N SER A 164 -9.59 25.91 -9.27
CA SER A 164 -10.64 24.91 -9.49
C SER A 164 -11.56 24.82 -8.28
N LYS A 165 -12.82 25.23 -8.42
CA LYS A 165 -13.83 25.12 -7.36
C LYS A 165 -14.28 23.69 -7.03
N ASN A 166 -13.95 22.70 -7.89
CA ASN A 166 -14.24 21.27 -7.68
C ASN A 166 -13.05 20.47 -8.14
N ILE A 167 -12.35 19.83 -7.21
CA ILE A 167 -11.26 18.89 -7.49
C ILE A 167 -11.90 17.55 -7.82
N SER A 168 -11.64 17.02 -9.01
CA SER A 168 -12.11 15.69 -9.42
C SER A 168 -11.25 14.57 -8.79
N GLN A 169 -11.77 13.34 -8.75
CA GLN A 169 -11.04 12.18 -8.23
C GLN A 169 -9.70 11.98 -8.98
N ASP A 170 -9.70 12.13 -10.30
CA ASP A 170 -8.49 12.03 -11.14
C ASP A 170 -7.47 13.14 -10.83
N GLN A 171 -7.91 14.29 -10.31
CA GLN A 171 -7.02 15.35 -9.85
C GLN A 171 -6.42 15.01 -8.49
N ILE A 172 -7.19 14.40 -7.59
CA ILE A 172 -6.67 13.92 -6.30
C ILE A 172 -5.60 12.85 -6.53
N ASP A 173 -5.84 11.91 -7.43
CA ASP A 173 -4.87 10.85 -7.76
C ASP A 173 -3.57 11.43 -8.37
N ARG A 174 -3.69 12.47 -9.17
CA ARG A 174 -2.53 13.20 -9.74
C ARG A 174 -1.80 14.07 -8.72
N VAL A 175 -2.53 14.63 -7.74
CA VAL A 175 -1.94 15.51 -6.72
C VAL A 175 -0.79 14.84 -5.98
N LEU A 176 -0.95 13.58 -5.57
CA LEU A 176 0.12 12.86 -4.87
C LEU A 176 1.34 12.66 -5.78
N GLY A 177 1.11 12.26 -7.03
CA GLY A 177 2.19 12.13 -8.01
C GLY A 177 2.92 13.44 -8.26
N ASP A 178 2.18 14.52 -8.47
CA ASP A 178 2.74 15.86 -8.69
C ASP A 178 3.48 16.37 -7.44
N PHE A 179 2.97 16.09 -6.26
CA PHE A 179 3.59 16.41 -4.97
C PHE A 179 4.95 15.72 -4.83
N ILE A 180 5.01 14.41 -5.07
CA ILE A 180 6.26 13.64 -5.02
C ILE A 180 7.24 14.16 -6.07
N GLN A 181 6.79 14.35 -7.31
CA GLN A 181 7.62 14.87 -8.38
C GLN A 181 8.15 16.29 -8.11
N LEU A 182 7.38 17.10 -7.38
CA LEU A 182 7.83 18.42 -6.97
C LEU A 182 8.94 18.33 -5.92
N GLY A 183 8.79 17.45 -4.92
CA GLY A 183 9.83 17.19 -3.92
C GLY A 183 11.14 16.70 -4.54
N LEU A 184 11.06 15.84 -5.55
CA LEU A 184 12.25 15.33 -6.26
C LEU A 184 13.03 16.38 -7.03
N LYS A 185 12.50 17.60 -7.20
CA LYS A 185 13.22 18.72 -7.83
C LYS A 185 14.11 19.49 -6.85
N SER A 186 13.98 19.19 -5.55
CA SER A 186 14.81 19.82 -4.53
C SER A 186 16.10 19.04 -4.31
N ASP A 187 17.17 19.76 -4.08
CA ASP A 187 18.48 19.31 -3.60
C ASP A 187 18.81 19.81 -2.19
N ASN A 188 17.87 20.57 -1.59
CA ASN A 188 18.06 21.22 -0.29
C ASN A 188 16.86 21.00 0.63
N PRO A 189 16.73 19.80 1.26
CA PRO A 189 15.57 19.49 2.08
C PRO A 189 15.43 20.43 3.27
N ALA A 190 14.23 20.99 3.46
CA ALA A 190 13.95 21.79 4.64
C ALA A 190 13.93 20.93 5.90
N SER A 191 14.44 21.46 7.01
CA SER A 191 14.40 20.75 8.29
C SER A 191 13.01 20.84 8.91
N VAL A 192 12.35 19.69 9.04
CA VAL A 192 11.05 19.53 9.70
C VAL A 192 11.16 18.54 10.86
N ALA A 193 10.27 18.67 11.86
CA ALA A 193 10.23 17.71 12.97
C ALA A 193 9.78 16.33 12.44
N CYS A 194 10.53 15.27 12.78
CA CYS A 194 10.28 13.91 12.31
C CYS A 194 9.74 12.96 13.39
N ARG A 195 9.47 13.43 14.60
CA ARG A 195 8.97 12.59 15.71
C ARG A 195 7.47 12.54 15.85
N CYS A 196 6.76 13.53 15.31
CA CYS A 196 5.32 13.66 15.47
C CYS A 196 4.74 14.43 14.30
N THR A 197 3.77 13.84 13.61
CA THR A 197 3.10 14.43 12.44
C THR A 197 2.44 15.79 12.72
N VAL A 198 2.00 16.04 13.98
CA VAL A 198 1.46 17.34 14.39
C VAL A 198 2.52 18.42 14.33
N PHE A 199 3.71 18.15 14.90
CA PHE A 199 4.83 19.10 14.85
C PHE A 199 5.37 19.26 13.41
N THR A 200 5.50 18.16 12.66
CA THR A 200 5.88 18.22 11.24
C THR A 200 4.95 19.14 10.45
N LYS A 201 3.62 19.00 10.64
CA LYS A 201 2.63 19.87 10.00
C LYS A 201 2.80 21.33 10.41
N SER A 202 3.06 21.59 11.69
CA SER A 202 3.27 22.95 12.21
C SER A 202 4.53 23.58 11.61
N ASP A 203 5.62 22.81 11.50
CA ASP A 203 6.86 23.26 10.88
C ASP A 203 6.69 23.57 9.41
N MET A 204 5.98 22.70 8.67
CA MET A 204 5.65 22.96 7.27
C MET A 204 4.92 24.30 7.08
N ILE A 205 3.89 24.55 7.90
CA ILE A 205 3.12 25.79 7.85
C ILE A 205 4.03 27.00 8.15
N HIS A 206 4.92 26.87 9.14
CA HIS A 206 5.84 27.90 9.50
C HIS A 206 6.85 28.20 8.38
N LEU A 207 7.40 27.16 7.75
CA LEU A 207 8.31 27.29 6.61
C LEU A 207 7.63 27.93 5.39
N GLN A 208 6.38 27.53 5.10
CA GLN A 208 5.59 28.19 4.05
C GLN A 208 5.38 29.69 4.34
N ASN A 209 5.08 30.06 5.58
CA ASN A 209 4.90 31.45 5.98
C ASN A 209 6.21 32.26 5.92
N LYS A 210 7.36 31.60 6.04
CA LYS A 210 8.68 32.21 5.84
C LYS A 210 9.06 32.36 4.36
N GLY A 211 8.30 31.79 3.43
CA GLY A 211 8.57 31.84 2.00
C GLY A 211 9.62 30.82 1.54
N GLU A 212 9.84 29.74 2.33
CA GLU A 212 10.66 28.62 1.87
C GLU A 212 10.05 27.98 0.62
N ARG A 213 10.90 27.47 -0.26
CA ARG A 213 10.47 26.83 -1.49
C ARG A 213 9.64 25.57 -1.18
N LEU A 214 8.54 25.40 -1.91
CA LEU A 214 7.62 24.29 -1.67
C LEU A 214 8.29 22.94 -1.88
N GLU A 215 9.13 22.82 -2.92
CA GLU A 215 9.92 21.63 -3.21
C GLU A 215 10.87 21.24 -2.07
N ASP A 216 11.48 22.23 -1.39
CA ASP A 216 12.39 21.98 -0.27
C ASP A 216 11.63 21.48 0.96
N ILE A 217 10.45 22.03 1.21
CA ILE A 217 9.55 21.60 2.29
C ILE A 217 9.06 20.15 2.02
N ILE A 218 8.64 19.85 0.79
CA ILE A 218 8.15 18.51 0.42
C ILE A 218 9.29 17.49 0.51
N TYR A 219 10.49 17.83 0.05
CA TYR A 219 11.64 16.94 0.13
C TYR A 219 12.04 16.66 1.60
N GLY A 220 11.88 17.65 2.49
CA GLY A 220 12.13 17.50 3.91
C GLY A 220 11.15 16.57 4.63
N LEU A 221 10.03 16.17 4.00
CA LEU A 221 9.06 15.21 4.55
C LEU A 221 9.42 13.75 4.24
N HIS A 222 10.30 13.49 3.27
CA HIS A 222 10.76 12.19 2.81
C HIS A 222 12.13 11.87 3.38
#